data_dc13d8cc9e29fa29d7c141447656a1b7
#
_entry.id   dc13d8cc9e29fa29d7c141447656a1b7
#
_cell.length_a   1.000
_cell.length_b   1.000
_cell.length_c   1.000
_cell.angle_alpha   90.00
_cell.angle_beta   90.00
_cell.angle_gamma   90.00
#
_symmetry.space_group_name_H-M   'P 1'
#
loop_
_entity.id
_entity.type
_entity.pdbx_description
1 polymer ?
#
loop_
_entity_poly.entity_id
_entity_poly.type
_entity_poly.pdbx_seq_one_letter_code
_entity_poly.pdbx_strand_id
1 'polypeptide(L)'
;MKRNHRIFAAAALLLAAILAFAGCASLVAANVGDRVITVQQLENGYKNSYNYASLYGQDTSTEEGRLAFLNFMLDSMIQNELLAYKAEQAGVTLTDEERAEAEKAAKASYNAFYQEYVDYAKQSGTSDVQAYANKMLAEALAQNGMTVSKIKAEYLQDQIDSRMIAKHKEQLLDGIAPTADELKAMYDEELAAQQKAIEEDPASYFTYELYHNYGYGYMPLVVPEGLVRVRQILVEDEETANEVMKKLEEGKDFEVVLAEYNTDPGMKNEQYADGYLVGKGASYIDEFLNAALALTEDGELSPIVKSDSGYHIIKRIRAEEARVIPYEEVQESFDKLATSNFISKYYNDIVTGWMESDDVVRHEDTYASLAK
;
A
#
# COMPACT_ATOMS: atom_id res chain seq x y z
N MET A 1 -34.71 11.20 -10.34
CA MET A 1 -34.60 10.10 -9.39
C MET A 1 -33.63 9.04 -9.93
N LYS A 2 -32.34 9.29 -9.98
CA LYS A 2 -31.28 8.32 -10.39
C LYS A 2 -29.94 8.79 -9.83
N ARG A 3 -29.75 8.77 -8.48
CA ARG A 3 -28.44 9.18 -7.93
C ARG A 3 -28.07 8.60 -6.56
N ASN A 4 -28.72 7.52 -6.07
CA ASN A 4 -28.49 7.02 -4.72
C ASN A 4 -28.01 5.55 -4.63
N HIS A 5 -27.48 4.96 -5.71
CA HIS A 5 -26.92 3.59 -5.65
C HIS A 5 -25.41 3.51 -5.35
N ARG A 6 -24.76 4.63 -4.99
CA ARG A 6 -23.28 4.68 -4.85
C ARG A 6 -22.73 4.60 -3.43
N ILE A 7 -23.55 4.43 -2.41
CA ILE A 7 -23.07 4.47 -1.00
C ILE A 7 -22.81 3.08 -0.41
N PHE A 8 -23.26 1.99 -1.04
CA PHE A 8 -23.12 0.64 -0.49
C PHE A 8 -21.80 -0.09 -0.85
N ALA A 9 -20.86 0.55 -1.56
CA ALA A 9 -19.71 -0.14 -2.11
C ALA A 9 -18.45 -0.14 -1.23
N ALA A 10 -18.43 0.52 -0.08
CA ALA A 10 -17.20 0.69 0.71
C ALA A 10 -17.01 -0.29 1.88
N ALA A 11 -18.02 -1.07 2.26
CA ALA A 11 -17.96 -1.98 3.42
C ALA A 11 -17.85 -3.48 3.07
N ALA A 12 -17.76 -3.84 1.78
CA ALA A 12 -17.91 -5.23 1.32
C ALA A 12 -16.60 -6.00 1.11
N LEU A 13 -15.46 -5.55 1.62
CA LEU A 13 -14.15 -6.17 1.35
C LEU A 13 -13.74 -7.29 2.32
N LEU A 14 -14.64 -7.80 3.16
CA LEU A 14 -14.32 -8.86 4.14
C LEU A 14 -15.50 -9.82 4.38
N LEU A 15 -15.99 -10.47 3.32
CA LEU A 15 -16.98 -11.53 3.49
C LEU A 15 -16.71 -12.68 2.53
N ALA A 16 -15.71 -13.48 2.88
CA ALA A 16 -15.53 -14.81 2.33
C ALA A 16 -15.26 -15.77 3.48
N ALA A 17 -16.28 -16.41 4.00
CA ALA A 17 -16.13 -17.70 4.67
C ALA A 17 -17.48 -18.36 4.93
N ILE A 18 -17.57 -19.54 4.43
CA ILE A 18 -18.01 -20.83 4.96
C ILE A 18 -19.44 -20.90 5.51
N LEU A 19 -20.27 -21.70 4.85
CA LEU A 19 -20.87 -22.93 5.41
C LEU A 19 -21.69 -23.63 4.32
N ALA A 20 -21.22 -24.80 3.91
CA ALA A 20 -22.01 -25.75 3.14
C ALA A 20 -23.05 -26.41 4.06
N PHE A 21 -24.33 -26.06 3.92
CA PHE A 21 -25.41 -26.98 4.34
C PHE A 21 -26.61 -26.91 3.38
N ALA A 22 -26.76 -28.02 2.70
CA ALA A 22 -27.92 -28.68 2.11
C ALA A 22 -29.12 -27.82 1.67
N GLY A 23 -29.25 -27.70 0.34
CA GLY A 23 -30.52 -27.33 -0.29
C GLY A 23 -30.38 -26.61 -1.62
N CYS A 24 -29.85 -27.24 -2.62
CA CYS A 24 -29.33 -26.95 -3.94
C CYS A 24 -27.82 -26.94 -3.91
N ALA A 25 -27.17 -27.91 -4.58
CA ALA A 25 -25.73 -28.01 -4.66
C ALA A 25 -25.17 -26.73 -5.30
N SER A 26 -24.70 -25.79 -4.49
CA SER A 26 -23.95 -24.64 -5.00
C SER A 26 -22.73 -25.19 -5.70
N LEU A 27 -22.45 -24.74 -6.91
CA LEU A 27 -21.23 -25.12 -7.63
C LEU A 27 -20.03 -24.71 -6.76
N VAL A 28 -19.03 -25.58 -6.70
CA VAL A 28 -17.80 -25.36 -5.95
C VAL A 28 -16.80 -24.66 -6.87
N ALA A 29 -16.25 -23.54 -6.45
CA ALA A 29 -15.19 -22.83 -7.14
C ALA A 29 -13.79 -23.37 -6.75
N ALA A 30 -13.61 -23.68 -5.45
CA ALA A 30 -12.40 -24.31 -4.96
C ALA A 30 -12.66 -25.11 -3.68
N ASN A 31 -11.79 -26.09 -3.42
CA ASN A 31 -11.65 -26.76 -2.12
C ASN A 31 -10.30 -26.41 -1.51
N VAL A 32 -10.29 -26.25 -0.18
CA VAL A 32 -9.08 -26.07 0.61
C VAL A 32 -9.17 -27.04 1.79
N GLY A 33 -8.53 -28.19 1.64
CA GLY A 33 -8.78 -29.32 2.54
C GLY A 33 -10.26 -29.70 2.54
N ASP A 34 -10.90 -29.62 3.69
CA ASP A 34 -12.35 -29.87 3.89
C ASP A 34 -13.22 -28.60 3.75
N ARG A 35 -12.59 -27.43 3.58
CA ARG A 35 -13.27 -26.14 3.40
C ARG A 35 -13.66 -25.95 1.93
N VAL A 36 -14.78 -25.29 1.69
CA VAL A 36 -15.36 -25.11 0.35
C VAL A 36 -15.59 -23.63 0.05
N ILE A 37 -15.07 -23.19 -1.08
CA ILE A 37 -15.39 -21.88 -1.65
C ILE A 37 -16.41 -22.12 -2.78
N THR A 38 -17.60 -21.54 -2.66
CA THR A 38 -18.66 -21.69 -3.65
C THR A 38 -18.53 -20.67 -4.78
N VAL A 39 -19.06 -21.01 -5.96
CA VAL A 39 -19.17 -20.08 -7.09
C VAL A 39 -19.99 -18.84 -6.70
N GLN A 40 -20.99 -18.97 -5.85
CA GLN A 40 -21.79 -17.84 -5.37
C GLN A 40 -20.98 -16.84 -4.54
N GLN A 41 -20.08 -17.35 -3.66
CA GLN A 41 -19.18 -16.48 -2.89
C GLN A 41 -18.22 -15.75 -3.81
N LEU A 42 -17.62 -16.44 -4.77
CA LEU A 42 -16.74 -15.86 -5.77
C LEU A 42 -17.46 -14.79 -6.62
N GLU A 43 -18.67 -15.09 -7.10
CA GLU A 43 -19.48 -14.14 -7.87
C GLU A 43 -19.80 -12.87 -7.07
N ASN A 44 -20.15 -13.02 -5.81
CA ASN A 44 -20.42 -11.89 -4.91
C ASN A 44 -19.16 -11.04 -4.70
N GLY A 45 -18.02 -11.66 -4.43
CA GLY A 45 -16.74 -10.98 -4.30
C GLY A 45 -16.36 -10.23 -5.57
N TYR A 46 -16.47 -10.90 -6.72
CA TYR A 46 -16.21 -10.33 -8.04
C TYR A 46 -17.08 -9.11 -8.33
N LYS A 47 -18.42 -9.20 -8.15
CA LYS A 47 -19.34 -8.08 -8.41
C LYS A 47 -19.04 -6.88 -7.52
N ASN A 48 -18.71 -7.11 -6.25
CA ASN A 48 -18.39 -6.05 -5.31
C ASN A 48 -17.06 -5.35 -5.63
N SER A 49 -16.10 -6.08 -6.17
CA SER A 49 -14.75 -5.57 -6.45
C SER A 49 -14.53 -5.13 -7.90
N TYR A 50 -15.44 -5.44 -8.82
CA TYR A 50 -15.31 -5.17 -10.26
C TYR A 50 -14.94 -3.73 -10.60
N ASN A 51 -15.62 -2.76 -9.96
CA ASN A 51 -15.37 -1.33 -10.19
C ASN A 51 -14.00 -0.85 -9.64
N TYR A 52 -13.33 -1.66 -8.86
CA TYR A 52 -12.03 -1.38 -8.26
C TYR A 52 -10.91 -2.21 -8.88
N ALA A 53 -11.20 -3.05 -9.89
CA ALA A 53 -10.24 -3.94 -10.52
C ALA A 53 -8.96 -3.24 -10.98
N SER A 54 -9.09 -2.02 -11.55
CA SER A 54 -7.95 -1.21 -11.99
C SER A 54 -7.01 -0.79 -10.84
N LEU A 55 -7.52 -0.64 -9.61
CA LEU A 55 -6.69 -0.35 -8.43
C LEU A 55 -5.80 -1.55 -8.06
N TYR A 56 -6.18 -2.76 -8.49
CA TYR A 56 -5.39 -3.99 -8.32
C TYR A 56 -4.57 -4.32 -9.57
N GLY A 57 -4.43 -3.37 -10.51
CA GLY A 57 -3.69 -3.58 -11.76
C GLY A 57 -4.37 -4.53 -12.74
N GLN A 58 -5.70 -4.78 -12.59
CA GLN A 58 -6.45 -5.74 -13.40
C GLN A 58 -7.20 -5.04 -14.53
N ASP A 59 -7.03 -5.55 -15.77
CA ASP A 59 -7.78 -5.09 -16.94
C ASP A 59 -9.02 -5.98 -17.15
N THR A 60 -10.20 -5.45 -16.88
CA THR A 60 -11.47 -6.16 -17.06
C THR A 60 -12.18 -5.84 -18.39
N SER A 61 -11.53 -5.17 -19.32
CA SER A 61 -12.10 -4.81 -20.62
C SER A 61 -12.32 -6.03 -21.54
N THR A 62 -11.52 -7.08 -21.37
CA THR A 62 -11.58 -8.31 -22.16
C THR A 62 -12.12 -9.49 -21.33
N GLU A 63 -12.60 -10.55 -21.98
CA GLU A 63 -13.01 -11.79 -21.29
C GLU A 63 -11.82 -12.43 -20.56
N GLU A 64 -10.64 -12.44 -21.17
CA GLU A 64 -9.40 -12.94 -20.57
C GLU A 64 -9.02 -12.15 -19.31
N GLY A 65 -9.08 -10.82 -19.37
CA GLY A 65 -8.79 -9.96 -18.22
C GLY A 65 -9.83 -10.11 -17.10
N ARG A 66 -11.11 -10.31 -17.44
CA ARG A 66 -12.15 -10.63 -16.44
C ARG A 66 -11.92 -11.99 -15.78
N LEU A 67 -11.50 -13.00 -16.53
CA LEU A 67 -11.15 -14.31 -15.98
C LEU A 67 -9.90 -14.23 -15.09
N ALA A 68 -8.88 -13.47 -15.50
CA ALA A 68 -7.72 -13.22 -14.68
C ALA A 68 -8.08 -12.55 -13.35
N PHE A 69 -9.01 -11.57 -13.38
CA PHE A 69 -9.50 -10.93 -12.16
C PHE A 69 -10.33 -11.88 -11.26
N LEU A 70 -11.14 -12.74 -11.87
CA LEU A 70 -11.85 -13.79 -11.12
C LEU A 70 -10.86 -14.75 -10.43
N ASN A 71 -9.82 -15.18 -11.13
CA ASN A 71 -8.78 -16.05 -10.57
C ASN A 71 -8.02 -15.34 -9.45
N PHE A 72 -7.67 -14.06 -9.61
CA PHE A 72 -7.06 -13.25 -8.56
C PHE A 72 -7.94 -13.17 -7.30
N MET A 73 -9.24 -12.95 -7.49
CA MET A 73 -10.19 -12.94 -6.38
C MET A 73 -10.31 -14.31 -5.70
N LEU A 74 -10.37 -15.38 -6.49
CA LEU A 74 -10.43 -16.74 -5.97
C LEU A 74 -9.15 -17.11 -5.20
N ASP A 75 -7.97 -16.74 -5.71
CA ASP A 75 -6.71 -16.98 -5.02
C ASP A 75 -6.63 -16.26 -3.67
N SER A 76 -7.15 -15.05 -3.60
CA SER A 76 -7.27 -14.32 -2.32
C SER A 76 -8.19 -15.03 -1.33
N MET A 77 -9.32 -15.58 -1.81
CA MET A 77 -10.24 -16.37 -0.98
C MET A 77 -9.59 -17.69 -0.54
N ILE A 78 -8.94 -18.40 -1.46
CA ILE A 78 -8.20 -19.63 -1.18
C ILE A 78 -7.13 -19.38 -0.12
N GLN A 79 -6.35 -18.32 -0.26
CA GLN A 79 -5.30 -18.00 0.70
C GLN A 79 -5.85 -17.82 2.12
N ASN A 80 -6.96 -17.10 2.28
CA ASN A 80 -7.59 -16.90 3.59
C ASN A 80 -8.06 -18.23 4.21
N GLU A 81 -8.77 -19.07 3.42
CA GLU A 81 -9.23 -20.38 3.88
C GLU A 81 -8.06 -21.31 4.21
N LEU A 82 -7.00 -21.27 3.39
CA LEU A 82 -5.83 -22.10 3.57
C LEU A 82 -5.05 -21.73 4.85
N LEU A 83 -4.88 -20.45 5.13
CA LEU A 83 -4.24 -20.00 6.36
C LEU A 83 -5.01 -20.48 7.61
N ALA A 84 -6.33 -20.38 7.59
CA ALA A 84 -7.18 -20.87 8.66
C ALA A 84 -7.11 -22.41 8.78
N TYR A 85 -7.21 -23.12 7.65
CA TYR A 85 -7.08 -24.58 7.59
C TYR A 85 -5.72 -25.05 8.14
N LYS A 86 -4.63 -24.42 7.73
CA LYS A 86 -3.29 -24.75 8.24
C LYS A 86 -3.14 -24.48 9.74
N ALA A 87 -3.75 -23.42 10.27
CA ALA A 87 -3.79 -23.15 11.69
C ALA A 87 -4.53 -24.26 12.46
N GLU A 88 -5.67 -24.74 11.94
CA GLU A 88 -6.42 -25.87 12.51
C GLU A 88 -5.61 -27.18 12.47
N GLN A 89 -4.98 -27.49 11.33
CA GLN A 89 -4.11 -28.66 11.16
C GLN A 89 -2.92 -28.64 12.12
N ALA A 90 -2.39 -27.44 12.43
CA ALA A 90 -1.35 -27.26 13.43
C ALA A 90 -1.85 -27.39 14.89
N GLY A 91 -3.15 -27.58 15.09
CA GLY A 91 -3.74 -27.68 16.43
C GLY A 91 -3.82 -26.34 17.19
N VAL A 92 -3.78 -25.22 16.48
CA VAL A 92 -3.93 -23.90 17.07
C VAL A 92 -5.35 -23.75 17.60
N THR A 93 -5.47 -23.32 18.85
CA THR A 93 -6.77 -23.08 19.50
C THR A 93 -6.76 -21.74 20.22
N LEU A 94 -7.93 -21.13 20.34
CA LEU A 94 -8.12 -19.92 21.11
C LEU A 94 -8.44 -20.25 22.56
N THR A 95 -7.91 -19.48 23.49
CA THR A 95 -8.32 -19.49 24.89
C THR A 95 -9.75 -18.96 25.03
N ASP A 96 -10.35 -19.16 26.19
CA ASP A 96 -11.71 -18.64 26.48
C ASP A 96 -11.75 -17.10 26.40
N GLU A 97 -10.67 -16.42 26.80
CA GLU A 97 -10.55 -14.96 26.72
C GLU A 97 -10.46 -14.50 25.26
N GLU A 98 -9.58 -15.11 24.46
CA GLU A 98 -9.44 -14.81 23.02
C GLU A 98 -10.76 -15.06 22.26
N ARG A 99 -11.49 -16.12 22.63
CA ARG A 99 -12.81 -16.43 22.06
C ARG A 99 -13.86 -15.39 22.43
N ALA A 100 -13.90 -14.94 23.69
CA ALA A 100 -14.80 -13.88 24.13
C ALA A 100 -14.51 -12.54 23.43
N GLU A 101 -13.25 -12.25 23.19
CA GLU A 101 -12.85 -11.08 22.38
C GLU A 101 -13.28 -11.21 20.92
N ALA A 102 -13.18 -12.41 20.31
CA ALA A 102 -13.67 -12.67 18.96
C ALA A 102 -15.20 -12.45 18.87
N GLU A 103 -15.97 -12.96 19.83
CA GLU A 103 -17.41 -12.74 19.91
C GLU A 103 -17.79 -11.26 20.05
N LYS A 104 -17.04 -10.52 20.88
CA LYS A 104 -17.23 -9.08 21.04
C LYS A 104 -16.93 -8.31 19.75
N ALA A 105 -15.84 -8.66 19.06
CA ALA A 105 -15.45 -8.05 17.81
C ALA A 105 -16.46 -8.38 16.69
N ALA A 106 -16.89 -9.64 16.57
CA ALA A 106 -17.90 -10.07 15.60
C ALA A 106 -19.22 -9.32 15.79
N LYS A 107 -19.66 -9.17 17.05
CA LYS A 107 -20.85 -8.38 17.38
C LYS A 107 -20.68 -6.91 16.99
N ALA A 108 -19.52 -6.33 17.20
CA ALA A 108 -19.24 -4.93 16.81
C ALA A 108 -19.28 -4.77 15.27
N SER A 109 -18.65 -5.68 14.53
CA SER A 109 -18.67 -5.69 13.07
C SER A 109 -20.09 -5.82 12.50
N TYR A 110 -20.88 -6.78 13.05
CA TYR A 110 -22.27 -6.92 12.64
C TYR A 110 -23.10 -5.66 12.96
N ASN A 111 -22.89 -5.04 14.12
CA ASN A 111 -23.63 -3.82 14.49
C ASN A 111 -23.26 -2.65 13.58
N ALA A 112 -22.00 -2.50 13.20
CA ALA A 112 -21.57 -1.49 12.24
C ALA A 112 -22.24 -1.70 10.86
N PHE A 113 -22.23 -2.92 10.36
CA PHE A 113 -22.91 -3.31 9.13
C PHE A 113 -24.43 -3.04 9.20
N TYR A 114 -25.09 -3.43 10.29
CA TYR A 114 -26.51 -3.19 10.51
C TYR A 114 -26.83 -1.69 10.61
N GLN A 115 -25.93 -0.89 11.18
CA GLN A 115 -26.10 0.56 11.31
C GLN A 115 -26.27 1.27 9.97
N GLU A 116 -25.65 0.78 8.89
CA GLU A 116 -25.84 1.33 7.54
C GLU A 116 -27.31 1.24 7.09
N TYR A 117 -27.97 0.12 7.39
CA TYR A 117 -29.41 -0.04 7.10
C TYR A 117 -30.29 0.85 7.97
N VAL A 118 -29.90 1.06 9.23
CA VAL A 118 -30.58 1.99 10.13
C VAL A 118 -30.47 3.44 9.62
N ASP A 119 -29.30 3.84 9.17
CA ASP A 119 -29.08 5.19 8.68
C ASP A 119 -29.77 5.44 7.33
N TYR A 120 -29.81 4.45 6.45
CA TYR A 120 -30.64 4.46 5.25
C TYR A 120 -32.15 4.59 5.59
N ALA A 121 -32.62 3.81 6.55
CA ALA A 121 -34.01 3.88 7.00
C ALA A 121 -34.38 5.27 7.55
N LYS A 122 -33.50 5.91 8.33
CA LYS A 122 -33.72 7.31 8.79
C LYS A 122 -33.84 8.27 7.62
N GLN A 123 -32.96 8.14 6.60
CA GLN A 123 -32.98 8.99 5.41
C GLN A 123 -34.23 8.80 4.54
N SER A 124 -34.85 7.61 4.58
CA SER A 124 -36.06 7.32 3.83
C SER A 124 -37.33 8.00 4.38
N GLY A 125 -37.26 8.58 5.58
CA GLY A 125 -38.41 9.25 6.23
C GLY A 125 -39.46 8.30 6.78
N THR A 126 -39.14 6.99 6.93
CA THR A 126 -40.07 6.01 7.52
C THR A 126 -40.41 6.34 8.97
N SER A 127 -41.63 6.06 9.40
CA SER A 127 -42.08 6.22 10.79
C SER A 127 -41.54 5.15 11.74
N ASP A 128 -41.20 3.97 11.20
CA ASP A 128 -40.58 2.87 11.96
C ASP A 128 -39.23 2.49 11.33
N VAL A 129 -38.22 3.23 11.78
CA VAL A 129 -36.83 3.07 11.31
C VAL A 129 -36.33 1.64 11.52
N GLN A 130 -36.64 1.04 12.69
CA GLN A 130 -36.10 -0.27 13.06
C GLN A 130 -36.72 -1.39 12.23
N ALA A 131 -38.05 -1.38 12.08
CA ALA A 131 -38.75 -2.37 11.24
C ALA A 131 -38.32 -2.28 9.78
N TYR A 132 -38.16 -1.04 9.26
CA TYR A 132 -37.73 -0.81 7.89
C TYR A 132 -36.27 -1.29 7.66
N ALA A 133 -35.34 -0.98 8.57
CA ALA A 133 -33.96 -1.44 8.51
C ALA A 133 -33.85 -2.97 8.54
N ASN A 134 -34.61 -3.63 9.45
CA ASN A 134 -34.64 -5.08 9.54
C ASN A 134 -35.18 -5.73 8.25
N LYS A 135 -36.21 -5.15 7.64
CA LYS A 135 -36.78 -5.63 6.38
C LYS A 135 -35.75 -5.49 5.25
N MET A 136 -35.15 -4.32 5.10
CA MET A 136 -34.14 -4.05 4.07
C MET A 136 -32.94 -5.00 4.20
N LEU A 137 -32.42 -5.18 5.41
CA LEU A 137 -31.34 -6.13 5.67
C LEU A 137 -31.73 -7.56 5.28
N ALA A 138 -32.93 -8.02 5.71
CA ALA A 138 -33.38 -9.38 5.40
C ALA A 138 -33.54 -9.60 3.88
N GLU A 139 -34.09 -8.61 3.15
CA GLU A 139 -34.23 -8.67 1.71
C GLU A 139 -32.86 -8.69 1.00
N ALA A 140 -31.92 -7.85 1.42
CA ALA A 140 -30.56 -7.80 0.87
C ALA A 140 -29.79 -9.12 1.11
N LEU A 141 -29.90 -9.68 2.31
CA LEU A 141 -29.29 -10.97 2.62
C LEU A 141 -29.92 -12.12 1.83
N ALA A 142 -31.24 -12.13 1.70
CA ALA A 142 -31.95 -13.18 0.97
C ALA A 142 -31.58 -13.25 -0.52
N GLN A 143 -31.28 -12.10 -1.16
CA GLN A 143 -30.78 -12.05 -2.54
C GLN A 143 -29.47 -12.82 -2.75
N ASN A 144 -28.68 -12.96 -1.69
CA ASN A 144 -27.42 -13.70 -1.67
C ASN A 144 -27.52 -15.07 -0.96
N GLY A 145 -28.74 -15.59 -0.73
CA GLY A 145 -28.94 -16.85 -0.04
C GLY A 145 -28.56 -16.83 1.46
N MET A 146 -28.47 -15.63 2.04
CA MET A 146 -28.03 -15.40 3.42
C MET A 146 -29.19 -15.12 4.37
N THR A 147 -28.95 -15.30 5.65
CA THR A 147 -29.86 -14.90 6.73
C THR A 147 -29.08 -14.11 7.79
N VAL A 148 -29.81 -13.37 8.64
CA VAL A 148 -29.18 -12.64 9.77
C VAL A 148 -28.40 -13.58 10.70
N SER A 149 -28.86 -14.81 10.88
CA SER A 149 -28.14 -15.80 11.71
C SER A 149 -26.84 -16.26 11.04
N LYS A 150 -26.89 -16.54 9.72
CA LYS A 150 -25.71 -16.94 8.96
C LYS A 150 -24.66 -15.83 8.95
N ILE A 151 -25.04 -14.57 8.61
CA ILE A 151 -24.08 -13.45 8.55
C ILE A 151 -23.41 -13.21 9.92
N LYS A 152 -24.14 -13.37 11.05
CA LYS A 152 -23.55 -13.27 12.38
C LYS A 152 -22.57 -14.40 12.67
N ALA A 153 -22.87 -15.61 12.20
CA ALA A 153 -21.96 -16.75 12.35
C ALA A 153 -20.69 -16.56 11.51
N GLU A 154 -20.81 -16.00 10.30
CA GLU A 154 -19.67 -15.66 9.46
C GLU A 154 -18.77 -14.61 10.13
N TYR A 155 -19.32 -13.51 10.61
CA TYR A 155 -18.53 -12.52 11.37
C TYR A 155 -17.78 -13.13 12.56
N LEU A 156 -18.41 -14.10 13.25
CA LEU A 156 -17.76 -14.80 14.37
C LEU A 156 -16.63 -15.70 13.86
N GLN A 157 -16.89 -16.49 12.80
CA GLN A 157 -15.88 -17.38 12.24
C GLN A 157 -14.67 -16.59 11.72
N ASP A 158 -14.90 -15.49 11.00
CA ASP A 158 -13.83 -14.60 10.51
C ASP A 158 -12.95 -14.08 11.66
N GLN A 159 -13.56 -13.72 12.78
CA GLN A 159 -12.82 -13.25 13.96
C GLN A 159 -12.03 -14.38 14.65
N ILE A 160 -12.55 -15.60 14.64
CA ILE A 160 -11.86 -16.79 15.15
C ILE A 160 -10.69 -17.11 14.22
N ASP A 161 -10.94 -17.23 12.92
CA ASP A 161 -9.94 -17.58 11.92
C ASP A 161 -8.79 -16.56 11.90
N SER A 162 -9.11 -15.27 11.93
CA SER A 162 -8.10 -14.22 11.97
C SER A 162 -7.15 -14.34 13.17
N ARG A 163 -7.68 -14.69 14.35
CA ARG A 163 -6.85 -14.88 15.55
C ARG A 163 -6.03 -16.16 15.49
N MET A 164 -6.63 -17.25 15.00
CA MET A 164 -5.92 -18.51 14.81
C MET A 164 -4.79 -18.36 13.78
N ILE A 165 -5.02 -17.68 12.67
CA ILE A 165 -4.02 -17.36 11.65
C ILE A 165 -2.88 -16.53 12.26
N ALA A 166 -3.21 -15.48 13.01
CA ALA A 166 -2.21 -14.63 13.65
C ALA A 166 -1.34 -15.43 14.63
N LYS A 167 -1.95 -16.26 15.47
CA LYS A 167 -1.27 -17.12 16.44
C LYS A 167 -0.42 -18.20 15.75
N HIS A 168 -0.91 -18.80 14.68
CA HIS A 168 -0.14 -19.75 13.87
C HIS A 168 1.05 -19.09 13.20
N LYS A 169 0.85 -17.89 12.63
CA LYS A 169 1.96 -17.10 12.06
C LYS A 169 3.02 -16.80 13.11
N GLU A 170 2.64 -16.39 14.32
CA GLU A 170 3.57 -16.17 15.43
C GLU A 170 4.36 -17.43 15.76
N GLN A 171 3.69 -18.60 15.85
CA GLN A 171 4.35 -19.88 16.10
C GLN A 171 5.30 -20.29 14.97
N LEU A 172 4.95 -20.05 13.71
CA LEU A 172 5.81 -20.35 12.54
C LEU A 172 7.05 -19.45 12.49
N LEU A 173 6.95 -18.25 13.02
CA LEU A 173 8.02 -17.25 13.00
C LEU A 173 8.81 -17.21 14.30
N ASP A 174 8.46 -18.01 15.29
CA ASP A 174 9.17 -18.06 16.58
C ASP A 174 10.62 -18.54 16.37
N GLY A 175 11.57 -17.71 16.81
CA GLY A 175 13.00 -17.96 16.64
C GLY A 175 13.53 -17.79 15.20
N ILE A 176 12.69 -17.39 14.24
CA ILE A 176 13.13 -17.13 12.86
C ILE A 176 13.75 -15.74 12.78
N ALA A 177 15.04 -15.70 12.54
CA ALA A 177 15.80 -14.47 12.30
C ALA A 177 17.05 -14.79 11.47
N PRO A 178 17.52 -13.86 10.64
CA PRO A 178 18.81 -14.03 9.96
C PRO A 178 19.97 -13.96 10.95
N THR A 179 21.03 -14.67 10.66
CA THR A 179 22.30 -14.56 11.37
C THR A 179 23.02 -13.27 11.01
N ALA A 180 24.03 -12.88 11.82
CA ALA A 180 24.84 -11.70 11.52
C ALA A 180 25.57 -11.81 10.16
N ASP A 181 26.01 -13.01 9.78
CA ASP A 181 26.67 -13.23 8.49
C ASP A 181 25.67 -13.10 7.32
N GLU A 182 24.43 -13.56 7.50
CA GLU A 182 23.36 -13.37 6.51
C GLU A 182 22.97 -11.91 6.36
N LEU A 183 22.87 -11.16 7.45
CA LEU A 183 22.59 -9.71 7.42
C LEU A 183 23.69 -8.95 6.66
N LYS A 184 24.96 -9.30 6.93
CA LYS A 184 26.08 -8.70 6.19
C LYS A 184 26.05 -9.07 4.70
N ALA A 185 25.71 -10.32 4.36
CA ALA A 185 25.57 -10.75 2.97
C ALA A 185 24.41 -10.01 2.26
N MET A 186 23.28 -9.80 2.93
CA MET A 186 22.16 -9.01 2.40
C MET A 186 22.57 -7.55 2.14
N TYR A 187 23.37 -6.96 3.04
CA TYR A 187 23.90 -5.63 2.80
C TYR A 187 24.80 -5.60 1.55
N ASP A 188 25.71 -6.55 1.39
CA ASP A 188 26.63 -6.62 0.26
C ASP A 188 25.88 -6.83 -1.06
N GLU A 189 24.82 -7.63 -1.07
CA GLU A 189 23.94 -7.85 -2.21
C GLU A 189 23.16 -6.56 -2.58
N GLU A 190 22.54 -5.91 -1.60
CA GLU A 190 21.80 -4.67 -1.81
C GLU A 190 22.72 -3.54 -2.28
N LEU A 191 23.92 -3.42 -1.69
CA LEU A 191 24.93 -2.45 -2.13
C LEU A 191 25.29 -2.67 -3.61
N ALA A 192 25.58 -3.91 -4.00
CA ALA A 192 25.92 -4.23 -5.39
C ALA A 192 24.75 -3.94 -6.35
N ALA A 193 23.52 -4.22 -5.93
CA ALA A 193 22.31 -3.93 -6.70
C ALA A 193 22.12 -2.42 -6.90
N GLN A 194 22.29 -1.63 -5.85
CA GLN A 194 22.18 -0.16 -5.93
C GLN A 194 23.28 0.44 -6.79
N GLN A 195 24.53 -0.01 -6.65
CA GLN A 195 25.65 0.45 -7.49
C GLN A 195 25.34 0.21 -8.98
N LYS A 196 24.89 -1.01 -9.31
CA LYS A 196 24.53 -1.36 -10.68
C LYS A 196 23.35 -0.52 -11.20
N ALA A 197 22.29 -0.40 -10.41
CA ALA A 197 21.11 0.36 -10.82
C ALA A 197 21.43 1.84 -11.07
N ILE A 198 22.28 2.46 -10.23
CA ILE A 198 22.70 3.85 -10.37
C ILE A 198 23.63 4.02 -11.57
N GLU A 199 24.51 3.04 -11.86
CA GLU A 199 25.37 3.06 -13.05
C GLU A 199 24.54 2.97 -14.34
N GLU A 200 23.52 2.12 -14.38
CA GLU A 200 22.61 1.96 -15.52
C GLU A 200 21.69 3.17 -15.70
N ASP A 201 21.13 3.67 -14.60
CA ASP A 201 20.25 4.85 -14.56
C ASP A 201 20.46 5.68 -13.29
N PRO A 202 21.11 6.85 -13.38
CA PRO A 202 21.32 7.74 -12.22
C PRO A 202 20.03 8.19 -11.51
N ALA A 203 18.86 8.14 -12.17
CA ALA A 203 17.57 8.44 -11.55
C ALA A 203 17.19 7.42 -10.45
N SER A 204 17.76 6.21 -10.49
CA SER A 204 17.54 5.16 -9.49
C SER A 204 17.90 5.63 -8.08
N TYR A 205 18.93 6.46 -7.92
CA TYR A 205 19.30 7.03 -6.62
C TYR A 205 18.15 7.80 -5.98
N PHE A 206 17.49 8.66 -6.77
CA PHE A 206 16.36 9.48 -6.27
C PHE A 206 15.14 8.63 -5.92
N THR A 207 14.98 7.48 -6.58
CA THR A 207 13.95 6.49 -6.22
C THR A 207 14.24 5.86 -4.86
N TYR A 208 15.49 5.46 -4.58
CA TYR A 208 15.87 4.93 -3.27
C TYR A 208 15.72 5.96 -2.17
N GLU A 209 16.16 7.21 -2.40
CA GLU A 209 16.00 8.30 -1.44
C GLU A 209 14.53 8.63 -1.16
N LEU A 210 13.71 8.70 -2.23
CA LEU A 210 12.27 8.94 -2.11
C LEU A 210 11.59 7.88 -1.26
N TYR A 211 11.84 6.61 -1.55
CA TYR A 211 11.23 5.49 -0.81
C TYR A 211 11.72 5.41 0.62
N HIS A 212 12.98 5.76 0.87
CA HIS A 212 13.51 5.88 2.23
C HIS A 212 12.76 6.94 3.03
N ASN A 213 12.60 8.13 2.46
CA ASN A 213 11.93 9.27 3.09
C ASN A 213 10.44 9.01 3.37
N TYR A 214 9.79 8.18 2.53
CA TYR A 214 8.41 7.73 2.77
C TYR A 214 8.29 6.50 3.69
N GLY A 215 9.40 5.93 4.15
CA GLY A 215 9.40 4.77 5.03
C GLY A 215 9.02 3.45 4.34
N TYR A 216 9.17 3.37 3.01
CA TYR A 216 8.86 2.14 2.24
C TYR A 216 9.93 1.05 2.33
N GLY A 217 10.81 1.14 3.32
CA GLY A 217 11.76 0.06 3.59
C GLY A 217 12.96 0.00 2.64
N TYR A 218 13.29 1.12 2.00
CA TYR A 218 14.53 1.28 1.24
C TYR A 218 15.52 2.13 2.02
N MET A 219 16.81 1.86 1.82
CA MET A 219 17.89 2.62 2.42
C MET A 219 18.94 2.90 1.35
N PRO A 220 19.23 4.17 1.02
CA PRO A 220 20.34 4.48 0.13
C PRO A 220 21.67 4.04 0.77
N LEU A 221 22.43 3.20 0.06
CA LEU A 221 23.74 2.72 0.48
C LEU A 221 24.88 3.34 -0.35
N VAL A 222 24.53 4.07 -1.41
CA VAL A 222 25.45 4.73 -2.32
C VAL A 222 25.02 6.17 -2.50
N VAL A 223 25.93 7.11 -2.30
CA VAL A 223 25.80 8.50 -2.70
C VAL A 223 26.60 8.68 -4.00
N PRO A 224 25.98 8.84 -5.18
CA PRO A 224 26.70 8.96 -6.44
C PRO A 224 27.40 10.30 -6.59
N GLU A 225 28.34 10.37 -7.53
CA GLU A 225 28.99 11.62 -7.92
C GLU A 225 28.01 12.61 -8.58
N GLY A 226 28.28 13.90 -8.43
CA GLY A 226 27.54 14.95 -9.11
C GLY A 226 26.25 15.39 -8.45
N LEU A 227 25.99 14.93 -7.22
CA LEU A 227 24.91 15.47 -6.41
C LEU A 227 25.29 16.81 -5.78
N VAL A 228 24.35 17.76 -5.79
CA VAL A 228 24.52 19.09 -5.19
C VAL A 228 23.30 19.46 -4.37
N ARG A 229 23.50 20.19 -3.28
CA ARG A 229 22.43 20.84 -2.53
C ARG A 229 22.27 22.26 -3.02
N VAL A 230 21.02 22.64 -3.31
CA VAL A 230 20.68 23.99 -3.76
C VAL A 230 19.50 24.54 -2.98
N ARG A 231 19.46 25.84 -2.83
CA ARG A 231 18.26 26.57 -2.39
C ARG A 231 17.81 27.51 -3.50
N GLN A 232 16.53 27.84 -3.53
CA GLN A 232 16.01 28.75 -4.54
C GLN A 232 15.12 29.84 -3.95
N ILE A 233 15.06 30.96 -4.65
CA ILE A 233 14.01 31.96 -4.52
C ILE A 233 13.18 31.86 -5.81
N LEU A 234 11.91 31.50 -5.67
CA LEU A 234 10.95 31.46 -6.77
C LEU A 234 10.02 32.65 -6.64
N VAL A 235 9.83 33.40 -7.72
CA VAL A 235 8.91 34.53 -7.79
C VAL A 235 8.06 34.47 -9.07
N GLU A 236 6.90 35.16 -9.07
CA GLU A 236 5.91 35.02 -10.14
C GLU A 236 6.27 35.81 -11.41
N ASP A 237 6.97 36.93 -11.27
CA ASP A 237 7.23 37.87 -12.37
C ASP A 237 8.70 38.31 -12.46
N GLU A 238 9.08 38.77 -13.65
CA GLU A 238 10.46 39.15 -13.99
C GLU A 238 10.91 40.43 -13.26
N GLU A 239 10.02 41.35 -12.97
CA GLU A 239 10.34 42.60 -12.27
C GLU A 239 10.79 42.28 -10.84
N THR A 240 10.01 41.45 -10.15
CA THR A 240 10.36 40.94 -8.81
C THR A 240 11.65 40.13 -8.80
N ALA A 241 11.87 39.28 -9.82
CA ALA A 241 13.12 38.52 -9.97
C ALA A 241 14.35 39.45 -10.10
N ASN A 242 14.24 40.51 -10.89
CA ASN A 242 15.31 41.52 -11.05
C ASN A 242 15.56 42.29 -9.74
N GLU A 243 14.50 42.59 -8.97
CA GLU A 243 14.65 43.24 -7.65
C GLU A 243 15.39 42.32 -6.68
N VAL A 244 15.01 41.03 -6.64
CA VAL A 244 15.65 39.99 -5.80
C VAL A 244 17.12 39.87 -6.16
N MET A 245 17.44 39.71 -7.46
CA MET A 245 18.83 39.59 -7.94
C MET A 245 19.66 40.82 -7.54
N LYS A 246 19.13 42.03 -7.73
CA LYS A 246 19.81 43.25 -7.33
C LYS A 246 20.12 43.29 -5.82
N LYS A 247 19.19 42.89 -4.97
CA LYS A 247 19.40 42.80 -3.50
C LYS A 247 20.52 41.83 -3.16
N LEU A 248 20.60 40.70 -3.86
CA LEU A 248 21.64 39.68 -3.65
C LEU A 248 23.02 40.19 -4.14
N GLU A 249 23.06 40.89 -5.27
CA GLU A 249 24.29 41.55 -5.82
C GLU A 249 24.77 42.67 -4.89
N GLU A 250 23.87 43.37 -4.19
CA GLU A 250 24.19 44.37 -3.18
C GLU A 250 24.68 43.75 -1.85
N GLY A 251 24.75 42.41 -1.79
CA GLY A 251 25.30 41.67 -0.65
C GLY A 251 24.29 41.39 0.47
N LYS A 252 22.97 41.50 0.23
CA LYS A 252 21.98 41.01 1.17
C LYS A 252 22.06 39.51 1.32
N ASP A 253 21.86 39.06 2.55
CA ASP A 253 21.88 37.61 2.83
C ASP A 253 20.75 36.89 2.08
N PHE A 254 21.09 35.74 1.46
CA PHE A 254 20.18 34.96 0.64
C PHE A 254 18.95 34.49 1.42
N GLU A 255 19.13 34.06 2.67
CA GLU A 255 18.02 33.55 3.48
C GLU A 255 17.04 34.66 3.90
N VAL A 256 17.56 35.87 4.10
CA VAL A 256 16.72 37.03 4.37
C VAL A 256 15.88 37.39 3.16
N VAL A 257 16.48 37.40 1.97
CA VAL A 257 15.77 37.70 0.72
C VAL A 257 14.79 36.56 0.37
N LEU A 258 15.19 35.30 0.58
CA LEU A 258 14.30 34.14 0.44
C LEU A 258 13.06 34.25 1.33
N ALA A 259 13.23 34.60 2.60
CA ALA A 259 12.11 34.76 3.52
C ALA A 259 11.15 35.87 3.11
N GLU A 260 11.65 36.93 2.44
CA GLU A 260 10.88 38.11 2.02
C GLU A 260 10.09 37.84 0.71
N TYR A 261 10.69 37.15 -0.27
CA TYR A 261 10.16 37.09 -1.64
C TYR A 261 9.69 35.71 -2.09
N ASN A 262 10.20 34.63 -1.49
CA ASN A 262 10.01 33.29 -2.04
C ASN A 262 8.57 32.81 -1.99
N THR A 263 8.06 32.36 -3.13
CA THR A 263 6.72 31.75 -3.27
C THR A 263 6.76 30.21 -3.25
N ASP A 264 7.96 29.60 -3.39
CA ASP A 264 8.10 28.13 -3.37
C ASP A 264 7.76 27.57 -1.96
N PRO A 265 6.68 26.75 -1.85
CA PRO A 265 6.30 26.15 -0.57
C PRO A 265 7.33 25.14 -0.07
N GLY A 266 8.11 24.50 -0.97
CA GLY A 266 9.14 23.53 -0.62
C GLY A 266 10.25 24.14 0.22
N MET A 267 10.69 25.34 -0.07
CA MET A 267 11.73 26.05 0.70
C MET A 267 11.27 26.44 2.12
N LYS A 268 9.96 26.30 2.42
CA LYS A 268 9.38 26.54 3.77
C LYS A 268 9.16 25.24 4.54
N ASN A 269 9.37 24.09 3.88
CA ASN A 269 9.17 22.78 4.50
C ASN A 269 10.46 22.34 5.20
N GLU A 270 10.36 21.91 6.46
CA GLU A 270 11.49 21.40 7.26
C GLU A 270 12.24 20.26 6.59
N GLN A 271 11.54 19.43 5.80
CA GLN A 271 12.16 18.35 5.00
C GLN A 271 13.24 18.87 4.05
N TYR A 272 13.11 20.11 3.55
CA TYR A 272 14.07 20.75 2.64
C TYR A 272 14.85 21.90 3.31
N ALA A 273 14.95 21.87 4.63
CA ALA A 273 15.73 22.91 5.37
C ALA A 273 17.18 22.99 4.88
N ASP A 274 17.75 21.83 4.49
CA ASP A 274 19.11 21.71 3.93
C ASP A 274 19.19 21.96 2.41
N GLY A 275 18.08 22.39 1.79
CA GLY A 275 17.95 22.60 0.36
C GLY A 275 17.49 21.37 -0.41
N TYR A 276 17.22 21.57 -1.70
CA TYR A 276 16.90 20.49 -2.63
C TYR A 276 18.17 19.72 -3.02
N LEU A 277 18.07 18.41 -3.04
CA LEU A 277 19.11 17.53 -3.57
C LEU A 277 18.90 17.40 -5.08
N VAL A 278 19.91 17.80 -5.86
CA VAL A 278 19.85 17.85 -7.30
C VAL A 278 20.99 17.04 -7.89
N GLY A 279 20.71 16.30 -8.94
CA GLY A 279 21.68 15.49 -9.67
C GLY A 279 21.10 15.03 -10.99
N LYS A 280 21.90 14.35 -11.80
CA LYS A 280 21.44 13.77 -13.05
C LYS A 280 20.31 12.76 -12.77
N GLY A 281 19.16 12.94 -13.44
CA GLY A 281 17.99 12.08 -13.25
C GLY A 281 17.05 12.53 -12.12
N ALA A 282 17.35 13.61 -11.39
CA ALA A 282 16.41 14.19 -10.42
C ALA A 282 15.13 14.68 -11.11
N SER A 283 13.99 14.44 -10.49
CA SER A 283 12.68 14.80 -11.04
C SER A 283 12.30 16.25 -10.74
N TYR A 284 13.03 17.17 -11.36
CA TYR A 284 12.73 18.62 -11.38
C TYR A 284 12.46 19.06 -12.81
N ILE A 285 11.87 20.27 -12.97
CA ILE A 285 11.72 20.89 -14.29
C ILE A 285 13.09 21.18 -14.90
N ASP A 286 13.21 20.95 -16.20
CA ASP A 286 14.50 21.00 -16.91
C ASP A 286 15.25 22.31 -16.74
N GLU A 287 14.56 23.44 -16.77
CA GLU A 287 15.18 24.77 -16.64
C GLU A 287 15.84 24.93 -15.26
N PHE A 288 15.16 24.52 -14.20
CA PHE A 288 15.71 24.55 -12.84
C PHE A 288 16.87 23.55 -12.69
N LEU A 289 16.67 22.32 -13.14
CA LEU A 289 17.67 21.25 -13.04
C LEU A 289 18.98 21.64 -13.73
N ASN A 290 18.88 22.10 -15.00
CA ASN A 290 20.04 22.50 -15.78
C ASN A 290 20.78 23.68 -15.15
N ALA A 291 20.04 24.67 -14.66
CA ALA A 291 20.66 25.84 -14.03
C ALA A 291 21.32 25.48 -12.69
N ALA A 292 20.70 24.62 -11.89
CA ALA A 292 21.27 24.14 -10.63
C ALA A 292 22.56 23.35 -10.84
N LEU A 293 22.59 22.45 -11.85
CA LEU A 293 23.77 21.65 -12.20
C LEU A 293 24.88 22.44 -12.88
N ALA A 294 24.59 23.62 -13.44
CA ALA A 294 25.58 24.50 -14.02
C ALA A 294 26.42 25.27 -12.96
N LEU A 295 25.92 25.33 -11.70
CA LEU A 295 26.64 25.99 -10.61
C LEU A 295 27.81 25.11 -10.15
N THR A 296 29.01 25.66 -10.08
CA THR A 296 30.24 24.90 -9.81
C THR A 296 30.84 25.18 -8.43
N GLU A 297 30.57 26.38 -7.87
CA GLU A 297 31.14 26.78 -6.59
C GLU A 297 30.10 26.95 -5.52
N ASP A 298 30.41 26.58 -4.29
CA ASP A 298 29.51 26.75 -3.15
C ASP A 298 29.28 28.25 -2.88
N GLY A 299 28.00 28.60 -2.74
CA GLY A 299 27.58 30.00 -2.62
C GLY A 299 27.28 30.70 -3.96
N GLU A 300 27.61 30.08 -5.10
CA GLU A 300 27.31 30.60 -6.42
C GLU A 300 25.80 30.75 -6.66
N LEU A 301 25.42 31.85 -7.32
CA LEU A 301 24.05 32.17 -7.72
C LEU A 301 23.86 31.91 -9.21
N SER A 302 22.74 31.35 -9.60
CA SER A 302 22.33 31.25 -10.99
C SER A 302 21.97 32.63 -11.56
N PRO A 303 22.01 32.82 -12.88
CA PRO A 303 21.20 33.85 -13.53
C PRO A 303 19.71 33.65 -13.18
N ILE A 304 18.87 34.65 -13.46
CA ILE A 304 17.40 34.46 -13.38
C ILE A 304 17.00 33.45 -14.44
N VAL A 305 16.32 32.35 -13.97
CA VAL A 305 15.89 31.23 -14.80
C VAL A 305 14.38 31.26 -14.92
N LYS A 306 13.85 31.36 -16.12
CA LYS A 306 12.40 31.33 -16.38
C LYS A 306 11.92 29.92 -16.62
N SER A 307 10.79 29.56 -16.01
CA SER A 307 10.04 28.33 -16.26
C SER A 307 8.53 28.61 -16.28
N ASP A 308 7.74 27.55 -16.46
CA ASP A 308 6.28 27.64 -16.32
C ASP A 308 5.82 27.92 -14.87
N SER A 309 6.68 27.65 -13.87
CA SER A 309 6.41 27.94 -12.46
C SER A 309 6.73 29.34 -12.03
N GLY A 310 7.42 30.15 -12.87
CA GLY A 310 7.86 31.49 -12.58
C GLY A 310 9.34 31.71 -12.85
N TYR A 311 9.98 32.53 -12.02
CA TYR A 311 11.38 32.94 -12.17
C TYR A 311 12.18 32.44 -10.96
N HIS A 312 13.21 31.66 -11.21
CA HIS A 312 14.06 31.04 -10.20
C HIS A 312 15.38 31.75 -10.07
N ILE A 313 15.86 31.98 -8.84
CA ILE A 313 17.22 32.37 -8.52
C ILE A 313 17.74 31.29 -7.59
N ILE A 314 18.70 30.50 -8.08
CA ILE A 314 19.20 29.29 -7.44
C ILE A 314 20.56 29.57 -6.80
N LYS A 315 20.74 29.15 -5.55
CA LYS A 315 22.03 29.20 -4.86
C LYS A 315 22.52 27.80 -4.60
N ARG A 316 23.76 27.50 -5.05
CA ARG A 316 24.43 26.27 -4.67
C ARG A 316 24.86 26.36 -3.19
N ILE A 317 24.53 25.35 -2.43
CA ILE A 317 24.91 25.27 -1.01
C ILE A 317 26.21 24.49 -0.86
N ARG A 318 26.25 23.27 -1.44
CA ARG A 318 27.42 22.39 -1.43
C ARG A 318 27.27 21.24 -2.44
N ALA A 319 28.39 20.63 -2.80
CA ALA A 319 28.39 19.29 -3.36
C ALA A 319 28.11 18.26 -2.26
N GLU A 320 27.47 17.17 -2.61
CA GLU A 320 27.46 15.97 -1.76
C GLU A 320 28.68 15.11 -2.05
N GLU A 321 29.32 14.63 -1.00
CA GLU A 321 30.47 13.75 -1.14
C GLU A 321 30.02 12.37 -1.63
N ALA A 322 30.53 11.97 -2.81
CA ALA A 322 30.25 10.64 -3.35
C ALA A 322 30.90 9.56 -2.46
N ARG A 323 30.10 8.63 -2.00
CA ARG A 323 30.58 7.55 -1.12
C ARG A 323 29.69 6.33 -1.14
N VAL A 324 30.27 5.19 -0.78
CA VAL A 324 29.52 4.05 -0.27
C VAL A 324 29.33 4.27 1.23
N ILE A 325 28.12 4.07 1.71
CA ILE A 325 27.81 4.14 3.15
C ILE A 325 28.19 2.78 3.76
N PRO A 326 29.21 2.70 4.63
CA PRO A 326 29.65 1.41 5.17
C PRO A 326 28.58 0.73 6.01
N TYR A 327 28.60 -0.60 6.07
CA TYR A 327 27.64 -1.38 6.86
C TYR A 327 27.58 -0.94 8.33
N GLU A 328 28.72 -0.67 8.93
CA GLU A 328 28.87 -0.28 10.33
C GLU A 328 28.15 1.06 10.64
N GLU A 329 28.03 1.95 9.63
CA GLU A 329 27.33 3.25 9.78
C GLU A 329 25.81 3.09 9.80
N VAL A 330 25.28 2.08 9.13
CA VAL A 330 23.83 1.85 8.95
C VAL A 330 23.34 0.55 9.60
N GLN A 331 24.21 -0.18 10.28
CA GLN A 331 23.97 -1.54 10.74
C GLN A 331 22.64 -1.68 11.48
N GLU A 332 22.36 -0.84 12.49
CA GLU A 332 21.15 -0.96 13.30
C GLU A 332 19.86 -0.83 12.45
N SER A 333 19.81 0.18 11.58
CA SER A 333 18.64 0.43 10.74
C SER A 333 18.55 -0.57 9.60
N PHE A 334 19.69 -0.94 9.00
CA PHE A 334 19.74 -1.95 7.95
C PHE A 334 19.32 -3.32 8.48
N ASP A 335 19.88 -3.78 9.60
CA ASP A 335 19.56 -5.07 10.20
C ASP A 335 18.08 -5.19 10.56
N LYS A 336 17.50 -4.12 11.09
CA LYS A 336 16.07 -4.07 11.38
C LYS A 336 15.23 -4.25 10.11
N LEU A 337 15.57 -3.55 9.04
CA LEU A 337 14.89 -3.63 7.76
C LEU A 337 15.08 -5.01 7.11
N ALA A 338 16.33 -5.47 7.01
CA ALA A 338 16.69 -6.76 6.42
C ALA A 338 16.04 -7.93 7.17
N THR A 339 16.01 -7.88 8.51
CA THR A 339 15.32 -8.88 9.33
C THR A 339 13.80 -8.89 9.03
N SER A 340 13.17 -7.74 8.93
CA SER A 340 11.75 -7.65 8.59
C SER A 340 11.44 -8.25 7.21
N ASN A 341 12.28 -7.96 6.22
CA ASN A 341 12.15 -8.48 4.86
C ASN A 341 12.40 -10.00 4.82
N PHE A 342 13.41 -10.47 5.55
CA PHE A 342 13.73 -11.90 5.68
C PHE A 342 12.55 -12.68 6.26
N ILE A 343 11.99 -12.23 7.38
CA ILE A 343 10.82 -12.84 8.03
C ILE A 343 9.61 -12.83 7.10
N SER A 344 9.37 -11.72 6.41
CA SER A 344 8.26 -11.59 5.46
C SER A 344 8.42 -12.55 4.28
N LYS A 345 9.62 -12.64 3.72
CA LYS A 345 9.93 -13.60 2.65
C LYS A 345 9.77 -15.04 3.12
N TYR A 346 10.32 -15.39 4.28
CA TYR A 346 10.21 -16.72 4.86
C TYR A 346 8.74 -17.15 5.01
N TYR A 347 7.90 -16.28 5.55
CA TYR A 347 6.47 -16.55 5.68
C TYR A 347 5.77 -16.68 4.33
N ASN A 348 6.07 -15.80 3.39
CA ASN A 348 5.49 -15.84 2.05
C ASN A 348 5.87 -17.11 1.28
N ASP A 349 7.12 -17.58 1.42
CA ASP A 349 7.59 -18.83 0.81
C ASP A 349 6.80 -20.03 1.36
N ILE A 350 6.52 -20.07 2.66
CA ILE A 350 5.66 -21.10 3.29
C ILE A 350 4.24 -21.04 2.71
N VAL A 351 3.63 -19.85 2.68
CA VAL A 351 2.27 -19.67 2.16
C VAL A 351 2.18 -20.05 0.68
N THR A 352 3.16 -19.66 -0.12
CA THR A 352 3.24 -20.04 -1.53
C THR A 352 3.30 -21.55 -1.70
N GLY A 353 4.14 -22.23 -0.92
CA GLY A 353 4.22 -23.69 -0.94
C GLY A 353 2.88 -24.37 -0.55
N TRP A 354 2.14 -23.77 0.38
CA TRP A 354 0.81 -24.27 0.71
C TRP A 354 -0.21 -24.03 -0.40
N MET A 355 -0.17 -22.87 -1.07
CA MET A 355 -1.04 -22.54 -2.21
C MET A 355 -0.86 -23.48 -3.41
N GLU A 356 0.32 -24.08 -3.54
CA GLU A 356 0.70 -25.04 -4.59
C GLU A 356 0.49 -26.52 -4.17
N SER A 357 0.08 -26.75 -2.91
CA SER A 357 -0.12 -28.11 -2.39
C SER A 357 -1.43 -28.74 -2.86
N ASP A 358 -1.54 -30.07 -2.68
CA ASP A 358 -2.74 -30.87 -2.97
C ASP A 358 -3.94 -30.49 -2.08
N ASP A 359 -3.74 -29.69 -1.02
CA ASP A 359 -4.83 -29.18 -0.20
C ASP A 359 -5.70 -28.17 -0.96
N VAL A 360 -5.20 -27.61 -2.06
CA VAL A 360 -5.90 -26.60 -2.88
C VAL A 360 -6.33 -27.18 -4.21
N VAL A 361 -7.64 -27.28 -4.42
CA VAL A 361 -8.22 -27.75 -5.68
C VAL A 361 -9.14 -26.67 -6.27
N ARG A 362 -8.81 -26.19 -7.48
CA ARG A 362 -9.60 -25.19 -8.21
C ARG A 362 -10.48 -25.89 -9.25
N HIS A 363 -11.72 -25.42 -9.41
CA HIS A 363 -12.73 -25.96 -10.35
C HIS A 363 -13.11 -24.88 -11.38
N GLU A 364 -12.14 -24.47 -12.22
CA GLU A 364 -12.31 -23.36 -13.17
C GLU A 364 -13.50 -23.52 -14.11
N ASP A 365 -13.81 -24.75 -14.52
CA ASP A 365 -14.96 -25.10 -15.36
C ASP A 365 -16.31 -24.71 -14.75
N THR A 366 -16.38 -24.57 -13.43
CA THR A 366 -17.60 -24.20 -12.72
C THR A 366 -17.86 -22.70 -12.68
N TYR A 367 -16.82 -21.85 -12.75
CA TYR A 367 -16.92 -20.40 -12.59
C TYR A 367 -16.44 -19.57 -13.78
N ALA A 368 -15.70 -20.14 -14.74
CA ALA A 368 -15.18 -19.39 -15.88
C ALA A 368 -16.27 -18.64 -16.67
N SER A 369 -17.51 -19.14 -16.65
CA SER A 369 -18.64 -18.47 -17.30
C SER A 369 -19.03 -17.12 -16.68
N LEU A 370 -18.59 -16.81 -15.46
CA LEU A 370 -18.80 -15.52 -14.81
C LEU A 370 -17.98 -14.39 -15.48
N ALA A 371 -16.96 -14.72 -16.26
CA ALA A 371 -16.14 -13.77 -17.02
C ALA A 371 -16.79 -13.34 -18.35
N LYS A 372 -17.84 -14.03 -18.82
CA LYS A 372 -18.56 -13.72 -20.07
C LYS A 372 -19.53 -12.58 -19.87
#